data_1c54538cee5c3a59da74bfd102732df9
#
_entry.id   1c54538cee5c3a59da74bfd102732df9
#
_cell.length_a   1.000
_cell.length_b   1.000
_cell.length_c   1.000
_cell.angle_alpha   90.00
_cell.angle_beta   90.00
_cell.angle_gamma   90.00
#
_symmetry.space_group_name_H-M   'P 1'
#
loop_
_entity.id
_entity.type
_entity.pdbx_description
1 polymer ?
#
loop_
_entity_poly.entity_id
_entity_poly.type
_entity_poly.pdbx_seq_one_letter_code
_entity_poly.pdbx_strand_id
1 'polypeptide(L)'
;MHINSTIRSLTIRSLALALVMVAMSAASFGQFRVAITVGPPALPVYEQPVCPGDGYLWTPGYWYWDDDAADYFWVPGTWVLAPEVGFLWTPGWWGWGGAAFVFHEGYWGPTIGFYGGINYGFGYFGTGFEGGRWDNGHFFYNRAVMNVNVTNIHNVYNTKINTTTINRVSYNGGNGGIDARPTPQEEAAEHDRHIPPVAAQDQHVQAARGNPELRASANHGKPPIAATEKPGEFSGHGVVEAREAGAPYKAADNRGAAEPRAESPARPAVHPNDLPPAERPAPVNTGDAKADKKYQQQQDKLYAKQQQERQKLQQKQDQEHQKLAKQKASDAQTQQLEQKHQQQTQQLQQRHAAQMQSLQAARPAPARPR
;
A
#
# COMPACT_ATOMS: atom_id res chain seq x y z
N MET A 1 64.50 -35.36 -9.70
CA MET A 1 64.15 -33.93 -9.83
C MET A 1 62.74 -33.71 -10.42
N HIS A 2 61.71 -34.54 -10.03
CA HIS A 2 60.36 -34.50 -10.58
C HIS A 2 59.23 -34.20 -9.59
N ILE A 3 59.55 -34.02 -8.29
CA ILE A 3 58.50 -33.85 -7.23
C ILE A 3 58.01 -32.38 -7.13
N ASN A 4 58.81 -31.41 -7.52
CA ASN A 4 58.43 -29.98 -7.38
C ASN A 4 57.45 -29.43 -8.44
N SER A 5 57.31 -30.14 -9.59
CA SER A 5 56.37 -29.70 -10.66
C SER A 5 54.94 -30.07 -10.38
N THR A 6 54.69 -31.22 -9.74
CA THR A 6 53.33 -31.72 -9.40
C THR A 6 52.72 -30.93 -8.25
N ILE A 7 53.47 -30.50 -7.26
CA ILE A 7 52.98 -29.68 -6.13
C ILE A 7 52.60 -28.29 -6.60
N ARG A 8 53.38 -27.67 -7.52
CA ARG A 8 53.02 -26.36 -8.10
C ARG A 8 51.74 -26.39 -8.94
N SER A 9 51.50 -27.47 -9.69
CA SER A 9 50.28 -27.60 -10.50
C SER A 9 49.02 -27.83 -9.67
N LEU A 10 49.11 -28.53 -8.53
CA LEU A 10 48.02 -28.73 -7.58
C LEU A 10 47.63 -27.43 -6.85
N THR A 11 48.64 -26.61 -6.41
CA THR A 11 48.36 -25.35 -5.73
C THR A 11 47.73 -24.30 -6.66
N ILE A 12 48.14 -24.24 -7.92
CA ILE A 12 47.55 -23.32 -8.94
C ILE A 12 46.10 -23.75 -9.27
N ARG A 13 45.84 -25.03 -9.40
CA ARG A 13 44.47 -25.55 -9.62
C ARG A 13 43.55 -25.31 -8.45
N SER A 14 44.02 -25.47 -7.22
CA SER A 14 43.24 -25.18 -5.99
C SER A 14 42.99 -23.70 -5.83
N LEU A 15 43.93 -22.83 -6.19
CA LEU A 15 43.74 -21.37 -6.15
C LEU A 15 42.76 -20.90 -7.21
N ALA A 16 42.81 -21.47 -8.42
CA ALA A 16 41.88 -21.17 -9.51
C ALA A 16 40.43 -21.60 -9.17
N LEU A 17 40.28 -22.78 -8.51
CA LEU A 17 38.98 -23.27 -8.07
C LEU A 17 38.37 -22.40 -6.94
N ALA A 18 39.21 -21.94 -6.00
CA ALA A 18 38.81 -21.04 -4.94
C ALA A 18 38.40 -19.67 -5.49
N LEU A 19 39.09 -19.16 -6.52
CA LEU A 19 38.75 -17.88 -7.18
C LEU A 19 37.43 -17.98 -7.96
N VAL A 20 37.14 -19.11 -8.59
CA VAL A 20 35.85 -19.35 -9.28
C VAL A 20 34.71 -19.50 -8.28
N MET A 21 34.94 -20.12 -7.12
CA MET A 21 33.90 -20.20 -6.07
C MET A 21 33.59 -18.85 -5.42
N VAL A 22 34.60 -17.97 -5.26
CA VAL A 22 34.40 -16.60 -4.77
C VAL A 22 33.68 -15.72 -5.81
N ALA A 23 33.92 -15.96 -7.11
CA ALA A 23 33.20 -15.25 -8.19
C ALA A 23 31.72 -15.70 -8.33
N MET A 24 31.36 -16.94 -7.97
CA MET A 24 29.98 -17.42 -8.00
C MET A 24 29.13 -16.97 -6.80
N SER A 25 29.75 -16.56 -5.69
CA SER A 25 29.02 -16.01 -4.53
C SER A 25 28.65 -14.53 -4.66
N ALA A 26 29.03 -13.84 -5.74
CA ALA A 26 28.71 -12.43 -5.97
C ALA A 26 27.49 -12.17 -6.83
N ALA A 27 26.75 -13.21 -7.25
CA ALA A 27 25.45 -13.06 -7.88
C ALA A 27 24.32 -13.05 -6.80
N SER A 28 24.51 -12.26 -5.74
CA SER A 28 23.37 -11.71 -5.02
C SER A 28 22.69 -10.76 -5.99
N PHE A 29 21.61 -11.19 -6.61
CA PHE A 29 20.65 -10.29 -7.22
C PHE A 29 20.16 -9.37 -6.10
N GLY A 30 20.87 -8.26 -5.89
CA GLY A 30 20.40 -7.17 -5.08
C GLY A 30 19.08 -6.73 -5.71
N GLN A 31 17.97 -7.05 -5.09
CA GLN A 31 16.70 -6.41 -5.40
C GLN A 31 16.97 -4.92 -5.27
N PHE A 32 16.94 -4.19 -6.38
CA PHE A 32 16.98 -2.74 -6.36
C PHE A 32 15.70 -2.28 -5.66
N ARG A 33 15.82 -1.96 -4.38
CA ARG A 33 14.73 -1.36 -3.61
C ARG A 33 14.84 0.14 -3.80
N VAL A 34 13.88 0.71 -4.53
CA VAL A 34 13.74 2.16 -4.62
C VAL A 34 13.24 2.65 -3.26
N ALA A 35 14.02 3.52 -2.62
CA ALA A 35 13.68 4.11 -1.32
C ALA A 35 13.51 5.62 -1.49
N ILE A 36 12.36 6.15 -1.17
CA ILE A 36 12.01 7.56 -1.31
C ILE A 36 11.38 8.11 -0.04
N THR A 37 11.51 9.40 0.19
CA THR A 37 10.99 10.07 1.39
C THR A 37 9.57 10.63 1.21
N VAL A 38 9.08 10.70 -0.03
CA VAL A 38 7.73 11.17 -0.38
C VAL A 38 6.84 9.98 -0.64
N GLY A 39 5.69 9.92 0.02
CA GLY A 39 4.72 8.83 -0.20
C GLY A 39 4.08 8.92 -1.58
N PRO A 40 3.72 7.76 -2.18
CA PRO A 40 3.02 7.74 -3.45
C PRO A 40 1.65 8.44 -3.35
N PRO A 41 1.15 9.05 -4.45
CA PRO A 41 -0.20 9.61 -4.47
C PRO A 41 -1.26 8.57 -4.16
N ALA A 42 -2.44 8.98 -3.72
CA ALA A 42 -3.57 8.08 -3.54
C ALA A 42 -3.99 7.43 -4.88
N LEU A 43 -4.57 6.23 -4.82
CA LEU A 43 -5.00 5.50 -6.01
C LEU A 43 -6.12 6.27 -6.74
N PRO A 44 -6.05 6.45 -8.06
CA PRO A 44 -7.11 7.07 -8.86
C PRO A 44 -8.35 6.17 -8.92
N VAL A 45 -9.50 6.76 -9.25
CA VAL A 45 -10.75 6.03 -9.48
C VAL A 45 -10.94 5.81 -10.97
N TYR A 46 -11.08 4.56 -11.37
CA TYR A 46 -11.29 4.19 -12.76
C TYR A 46 -12.17 2.94 -12.86
N GLU A 47 -12.62 2.64 -14.05
CA GLU A 47 -13.32 1.39 -14.37
C GLU A 47 -12.32 0.35 -14.89
N GLN A 48 -12.61 -0.91 -14.62
CA GLN A 48 -11.84 -1.99 -15.20
C GLN A 48 -12.26 -2.17 -16.67
N PRO A 49 -11.34 -2.19 -17.64
CA PRO A 49 -11.66 -2.57 -19.00
C PRO A 49 -12.17 -4.03 -19.08
N VAL A 50 -12.91 -4.35 -20.11
CA VAL A 50 -13.44 -5.70 -20.31
C VAL A 50 -12.28 -6.70 -20.44
N CYS A 51 -12.43 -7.87 -19.81
CA CYS A 51 -11.46 -8.95 -19.92
C CYS A 51 -11.35 -9.42 -21.38
N PRO A 52 -10.15 -9.49 -21.99
CA PRO A 52 -9.98 -9.85 -23.40
C PRO A 52 -10.24 -11.31 -23.72
N GLY A 53 -10.23 -12.20 -22.72
CA GLY A 53 -10.46 -13.62 -22.94
C GLY A 53 -10.19 -14.50 -21.73
N ASP A 54 -10.36 -15.80 -21.89
CA ASP A 54 -10.08 -16.80 -20.85
C ASP A 54 -8.59 -16.80 -20.44
N GLY A 55 -8.33 -17.01 -19.15
CA GLY A 55 -6.97 -17.12 -18.59
C GLY A 55 -6.25 -15.80 -18.36
N TYR A 56 -6.85 -14.67 -18.74
CA TYR A 56 -6.32 -13.36 -18.36
C TYR A 56 -6.65 -13.03 -16.91
N LEU A 57 -5.67 -12.61 -16.16
CA LEU A 57 -5.81 -12.13 -14.77
C LEU A 57 -5.60 -10.63 -14.72
N TRP A 58 -6.38 -9.97 -13.88
CA TRP A 58 -6.24 -8.54 -13.64
C TRP A 58 -4.99 -8.23 -12.82
N THR A 59 -4.14 -7.35 -13.32
CA THR A 59 -3.04 -6.73 -12.59
C THR A 59 -3.41 -5.28 -12.36
N PRO A 60 -3.69 -4.87 -11.11
CA PRO A 60 -4.18 -3.53 -10.82
C PRO A 60 -3.11 -2.48 -11.06
N GLY A 61 -3.53 -1.24 -11.38
CA GLY A 61 -2.61 -0.13 -11.54
C GLY A 61 -2.03 0.32 -10.21
N TYR A 62 -0.83 0.91 -10.28
CA TYR A 62 -0.10 1.39 -9.11
C TYR A 62 0.81 2.56 -9.47
N TRP A 63 1.22 3.35 -8.49
CA TRP A 63 2.24 4.35 -8.65
C TRP A 63 3.62 3.72 -8.53
N TYR A 64 4.50 4.03 -9.48
CA TYR A 64 5.90 3.63 -9.43
C TYR A 64 6.80 4.86 -9.45
N TRP A 65 7.99 4.76 -8.90
CA TRP A 65 8.94 5.87 -8.81
C TRP A 65 9.95 5.84 -9.96
N ASP A 66 10.21 7.00 -10.52
CA ASP A 66 11.26 7.21 -11.52
C ASP A 66 12.39 8.05 -10.90
N ASP A 67 13.53 7.41 -10.62
CA ASP A 67 14.69 8.09 -10.00
C ASP A 67 15.25 9.19 -10.90
N ASP A 68 15.24 9.01 -12.22
CA ASP A 68 15.78 9.97 -13.18
C ASP A 68 14.93 11.26 -13.22
N ALA A 69 13.62 11.12 -13.10
CA ALA A 69 12.68 12.24 -13.08
C ALA A 69 12.39 12.76 -11.67
N ALA A 70 12.78 12.03 -10.63
CA ALA A 70 12.41 12.27 -9.22
C ALA A 70 10.90 12.47 -9.04
N ASP A 71 10.09 11.64 -9.72
CA ASP A 71 8.62 11.74 -9.72
C ASP A 71 7.98 10.36 -9.78
N TYR A 72 6.76 10.27 -9.27
CA TYR A 72 5.91 9.10 -9.48
C TYR A 72 5.31 9.10 -10.87
N PHE A 73 5.16 7.92 -11.45
CA PHE A 73 4.34 7.72 -12.64
C PHE A 73 3.32 6.60 -12.40
N TRP A 74 2.18 6.72 -13.03
CA TRP A 74 1.13 5.73 -12.94
C TRP A 74 1.41 4.59 -13.92
N VAL A 75 1.47 3.38 -13.41
CA VAL A 75 1.44 2.14 -14.22
C VAL A 75 -0.02 1.73 -14.34
N PRO A 76 -0.64 1.81 -15.52
CA PRO A 76 -2.06 1.50 -15.69
C PRO A 76 -2.38 0.05 -15.32
N GLY A 77 -3.57 -0.19 -14.73
CA GLY A 77 -4.04 -1.56 -14.57
C GLY A 77 -4.28 -2.22 -15.91
N THR A 78 -4.00 -3.54 -16.03
CA THR A 78 -4.13 -4.25 -17.29
C THR A 78 -4.40 -5.75 -17.09
N TRP A 79 -4.90 -6.39 -18.13
CA TRP A 79 -5.10 -7.84 -18.13
C TRP A 79 -3.87 -8.57 -18.67
N VAL A 80 -3.42 -9.59 -17.95
CA VAL A 80 -2.19 -10.34 -18.26
C VAL A 80 -2.48 -11.84 -18.20
N LEU A 81 -1.97 -12.61 -19.14
CA LEU A 81 -2.01 -14.06 -19.06
C LEU A 81 -1.07 -14.55 -17.96
N ALA A 82 -1.58 -15.41 -17.08
CA ALA A 82 -0.75 -16.03 -16.07
C ALA A 82 0.38 -16.86 -16.73
N PRO A 83 1.63 -16.78 -16.22
CA PRO A 83 2.74 -17.56 -16.76
C PRO A 83 2.55 -19.08 -16.62
N GLU A 84 1.80 -19.49 -15.61
CA GLU A 84 1.46 -20.89 -15.35
C GLU A 84 0.02 -21.01 -14.85
N VAL A 85 -0.63 -22.11 -15.21
CA VAL A 85 -1.95 -22.48 -14.67
C VAL A 85 -1.84 -22.67 -13.16
N GLY A 86 -2.78 -22.10 -12.40
CA GLY A 86 -2.78 -22.15 -10.95
C GLY A 86 -2.10 -20.95 -10.28
N PHE A 87 -1.39 -20.10 -11.05
CA PHE A 87 -0.74 -18.92 -10.50
C PHE A 87 -1.67 -17.70 -10.48
N LEU A 88 -1.57 -16.93 -9.42
CA LEU A 88 -2.27 -15.67 -9.19
C LEU A 88 -1.25 -14.54 -9.06
N TRP A 89 -1.67 -13.32 -9.36
CA TRP A 89 -0.82 -12.14 -9.25
C TRP A 89 -0.93 -11.50 -7.87
N THR A 90 0.17 -11.42 -7.13
CA THR A 90 0.29 -10.58 -5.92
C THR A 90 0.77 -9.20 -6.34
N PRO A 91 -0.03 -8.12 -6.16
CA PRO A 91 0.35 -6.77 -6.56
C PRO A 91 1.59 -6.25 -5.82
N GLY A 92 2.43 -5.49 -6.53
CA GLY A 92 3.49 -4.71 -5.90
C GLY A 92 2.90 -3.57 -5.05
N TRP A 93 3.63 -3.16 -3.99
CA TRP A 93 3.13 -2.20 -3.03
C TRP A 93 4.25 -1.38 -2.37
N TRP A 94 3.91 -0.22 -1.85
CA TRP A 94 4.81 0.65 -1.11
C TRP A 94 4.67 0.44 0.39
N GLY A 95 5.80 0.22 1.09
CA GLY A 95 5.87 0.12 2.54
C GLY A 95 6.74 1.22 3.15
N TRP A 96 6.36 1.74 4.31
CA TRP A 96 7.18 2.67 5.07
C TRP A 96 8.22 1.92 5.91
N GLY A 97 9.49 2.08 5.60
CA GLY A 97 10.62 1.43 6.28
C GLY A 97 11.17 2.21 7.49
N GLY A 98 10.44 3.20 8.03
CA GLY A 98 10.86 4.01 9.17
C GLY A 98 11.57 5.31 8.79
N ALA A 99 12.32 5.34 7.68
CA ALA A 99 13.03 6.52 7.18
C ALA A 99 12.67 6.87 5.73
N ALA A 100 12.22 5.90 4.96
CA ALA A 100 11.89 6.03 3.53
C ALA A 100 10.82 5.02 3.14
N PHE A 101 10.14 5.31 2.02
CA PHE A 101 9.27 4.34 1.36
C PHE A 101 10.11 3.35 0.57
N VAL A 102 9.73 2.08 0.63
CA VAL A 102 10.35 0.97 -0.11
C VAL A 102 9.28 0.31 -0.97
N PHE A 103 9.56 0.15 -2.25
CA PHE A 103 8.68 -0.60 -3.13
C PHE A 103 8.97 -2.09 -3.01
N HIS A 104 7.91 -2.87 -2.82
CA HIS A 104 7.91 -4.33 -2.86
C HIS A 104 7.31 -4.75 -4.19
N GLU A 105 8.10 -5.42 -5.01
CA GLU A 105 7.64 -5.82 -6.35
C GLU A 105 6.56 -6.89 -6.28
N GLY A 106 5.60 -6.82 -7.21
CA GLY A 106 4.60 -7.87 -7.39
C GLY A 106 5.20 -9.13 -8.01
N TYR A 107 4.52 -10.24 -7.84
CA TYR A 107 4.95 -11.53 -8.36
C TYR A 107 3.76 -12.46 -8.66
N TRP A 108 4.01 -13.49 -9.45
CA TRP A 108 3.10 -14.59 -9.68
C TRP A 108 3.40 -15.73 -8.71
N GLY A 109 2.37 -16.28 -8.09
CA GLY A 109 2.51 -17.41 -7.16
C GLY A 109 1.22 -18.23 -7.05
N PRO A 110 1.29 -19.45 -6.48
CA PRO A 110 0.10 -20.29 -6.28
C PRO A 110 -0.86 -19.72 -5.25
N THR A 111 -0.35 -18.89 -4.36
CA THR A 111 -1.10 -18.22 -3.28
C THR A 111 -0.85 -16.72 -3.34
N ILE A 112 -1.87 -15.92 -3.07
CA ILE A 112 -1.71 -14.46 -2.93
C ILE A 112 -0.96 -14.17 -1.64
N GLY A 113 0.14 -13.45 -1.74
CA GLY A 113 0.89 -12.93 -0.61
C GLY A 113 0.41 -11.57 -0.14
N PHE A 114 1.12 -11.01 0.83
CA PHE A 114 0.83 -9.69 1.37
C PHE A 114 1.14 -8.59 0.34
N TYR A 115 0.19 -7.69 0.15
CA TYR A 115 0.32 -6.53 -0.75
C TYR A 115 -0.01 -5.20 -0.04
N GLY A 116 0.49 -5.06 1.20
CA GLY A 116 0.40 -3.82 1.97
C GLY A 116 -0.98 -3.52 2.57
N GLY A 117 -1.94 -4.43 2.51
CA GLY A 117 -3.32 -4.16 2.93
C GLY A 117 -4.04 -3.15 2.03
N ILE A 118 -3.51 -2.89 0.83
CA ILE A 118 -3.98 -1.84 -0.10
C ILE A 118 -5.22 -2.32 -0.83
N ASN A 119 -6.28 -1.50 -0.85
CA ASN A 119 -7.47 -1.77 -1.64
C ASN A 119 -7.27 -1.23 -3.07
N TYR A 120 -6.78 -2.10 -3.98
CA TYR A 120 -6.64 -1.78 -5.40
C TYR A 120 -7.96 -1.88 -6.18
N GLY A 121 -9.02 -2.40 -5.55
CA GLY A 121 -10.27 -2.73 -6.25
C GLY A 121 -10.18 -4.02 -7.08
N PHE A 122 -11.24 -4.33 -7.81
CA PHE A 122 -11.28 -5.42 -8.79
C PHE A 122 -10.77 -6.75 -8.25
N GLY A 123 -11.26 -7.14 -7.08
CA GLY A 123 -10.88 -8.38 -6.41
C GLY A 123 -9.73 -8.26 -5.42
N TYR A 124 -8.94 -7.19 -5.41
CA TYR A 124 -7.86 -6.92 -4.46
C TYR A 124 -8.32 -5.90 -3.40
N PHE A 125 -8.90 -6.38 -2.31
CA PHE A 125 -9.53 -5.54 -1.29
C PHE A 125 -8.72 -5.45 0.02
N GLY A 126 -7.39 -5.55 -0.07
CA GLY A 126 -6.47 -5.43 1.05
C GLY A 126 -5.89 -6.76 1.52
N THR A 127 -6.58 -7.88 1.29
CA THR A 127 -6.14 -9.23 1.66
C THR A 127 -6.67 -10.22 0.64
N GLY A 128 -5.84 -11.15 0.19
CA GLY A 128 -6.21 -12.21 -0.75
C GLY A 128 -6.71 -11.68 -2.10
N PHE A 129 -7.47 -12.49 -2.83
CA PHE A 129 -8.04 -12.15 -4.13
C PHE A 129 -9.45 -12.71 -4.30
N GLU A 130 -10.40 -11.83 -4.56
CA GLU A 130 -11.82 -12.16 -4.70
C GLU A 130 -12.32 -12.08 -6.16
N GLY A 131 -11.40 -11.78 -7.09
CA GLY A 131 -11.73 -11.61 -8.52
C GLY A 131 -11.91 -12.92 -9.28
N GLY A 132 -11.45 -14.04 -8.74
CA GLY A 132 -11.57 -15.35 -9.37
C GLY A 132 -10.74 -16.43 -8.70
N ARG A 133 -10.80 -17.63 -9.27
CA ARG A 133 -10.03 -18.79 -8.79
C ARG A 133 -9.72 -19.77 -9.91
N TRP A 134 -8.65 -20.50 -9.76
CA TRP A 134 -8.37 -21.66 -10.60
C TRP A 134 -9.18 -22.88 -10.14
N ASP A 135 -9.75 -23.59 -11.09
CA ASP A 135 -10.42 -24.88 -10.88
C ASP A 135 -10.23 -25.77 -12.12
N ASN A 136 -9.72 -26.98 -11.92
CA ASN A 136 -9.46 -27.95 -12.97
C ASN A 136 -8.70 -27.40 -14.20
N GLY A 137 -7.73 -26.53 -13.99
CA GLY A 137 -6.91 -25.93 -15.04
C GLY A 137 -7.54 -24.74 -15.76
N HIS A 138 -8.74 -24.33 -15.37
CA HIS A 138 -9.46 -23.17 -15.90
C HIS A 138 -9.59 -22.08 -14.86
N PHE A 139 -9.52 -20.82 -15.30
CA PHE A 139 -9.74 -19.69 -14.41
C PHE A 139 -11.22 -19.29 -14.40
N PHE A 140 -11.83 -19.29 -13.22
CA PHE A 140 -13.22 -18.90 -13.01
C PHE A 140 -13.29 -17.48 -12.46
N TYR A 141 -13.98 -16.58 -13.16
CA TYR A 141 -14.08 -15.16 -12.80
C TYR A 141 -15.28 -14.86 -11.91
N ASN A 142 -15.09 -14.04 -10.87
CA ASN A 142 -16.17 -13.52 -10.07
C ASN A 142 -16.80 -12.28 -10.70
N ARG A 143 -17.94 -12.44 -11.37
CA ARG A 143 -18.67 -11.36 -12.06
C ARG A 143 -19.17 -10.23 -11.13
N ALA A 144 -19.21 -10.46 -9.83
CA ALA A 144 -19.60 -9.41 -8.89
C ALA A 144 -18.54 -8.30 -8.77
N VAL A 145 -17.29 -8.59 -9.15
CA VAL A 145 -16.14 -7.67 -9.00
C VAL A 145 -15.27 -7.53 -10.24
N MET A 146 -15.42 -8.43 -11.23
CA MET A 146 -14.63 -8.44 -12.47
C MET A 146 -15.49 -8.08 -13.67
N ASN A 147 -14.96 -7.24 -14.56
CA ASN A 147 -15.63 -6.85 -15.80
C ASN A 147 -15.36 -7.89 -16.90
N VAL A 148 -16.22 -8.91 -16.98
CA VAL A 148 -16.11 -10.02 -17.94
C VAL A 148 -17.33 -10.10 -18.85
N ASN A 149 -17.08 -10.32 -20.15
CA ASN A 149 -18.15 -10.56 -21.12
C ASN A 149 -18.50 -12.04 -21.15
N VAL A 150 -19.69 -12.38 -20.63
CA VAL A 150 -20.15 -13.77 -20.52
C VAL A 150 -20.50 -14.43 -21.86
N THR A 151 -20.55 -13.66 -22.94
CA THR A 151 -20.69 -14.23 -24.28
C THR A 151 -19.42 -14.96 -24.70
N ASN A 152 -18.26 -14.48 -24.26
CA ASN A 152 -16.95 -15.00 -24.65
C ASN A 152 -16.29 -15.82 -23.53
N ILE A 153 -16.60 -15.51 -22.26
CA ILE A 153 -16.02 -16.16 -21.06
C ILE A 153 -17.13 -16.90 -20.33
N HIS A 154 -17.07 -18.22 -20.31
CA HIS A 154 -18.10 -19.08 -19.73
C HIS A 154 -17.77 -19.53 -18.31
N ASN A 155 -16.48 -19.53 -17.92
CA ASN A 155 -16.03 -19.91 -16.60
C ASN A 155 -16.26 -18.75 -15.61
N VAL A 156 -17.47 -18.58 -15.12
CA VAL A 156 -17.88 -17.46 -14.28
C VAL A 156 -18.71 -17.92 -13.10
N TYR A 157 -18.61 -17.17 -12.00
CA TYR A 157 -19.50 -17.26 -10.84
C TYR A 157 -19.86 -15.86 -10.34
N ASN A 158 -20.79 -15.78 -9.38
CA ASN A 158 -21.25 -14.49 -8.86
C ASN A 158 -21.34 -14.57 -7.34
N THR A 159 -20.25 -14.18 -6.66
CA THR A 159 -20.20 -14.06 -5.20
C THR A 159 -20.09 -12.58 -4.84
N LYS A 160 -21.10 -12.04 -4.16
CA LYS A 160 -21.09 -10.66 -3.67
C LYS A 160 -20.03 -10.51 -2.59
N ILE A 161 -19.20 -9.49 -2.72
CA ILE A 161 -18.18 -9.12 -1.75
C ILE A 161 -18.67 -7.89 -0.99
N ASN A 162 -18.77 -7.99 0.31
CA ASN A 162 -19.11 -6.85 1.17
C ASN A 162 -17.84 -6.05 1.47
N THR A 163 -17.44 -5.18 0.56
CA THR A 163 -16.36 -4.22 0.80
C THR A 163 -16.93 -2.97 1.43
N THR A 164 -16.68 -2.75 2.70
CA THR A 164 -17.21 -1.60 3.45
C THR A 164 -16.31 -0.37 3.44
N THR A 165 -15.11 -0.46 2.87
CA THR A 165 -14.15 0.64 2.96
C THR A 165 -13.54 0.94 1.60
N ILE A 166 -13.90 2.09 1.01
CA ILE A 166 -13.17 2.68 -0.10
C ILE A 166 -11.99 3.46 0.51
N ASN A 167 -10.89 2.77 0.78
CA ASN A 167 -9.64 3.41 1.13
C ASN A 167 -8.79 3.52 -0.15
N ARG A 168 -8.37 4.74 -0.50
CA ARG A 168 -7.55 5.01 -1.69
C ARG A 168 -6.07 5.19 -1.35
N VAL A 169 -5.69 4.91 -0.13
CA VAL A 169 -4.29 4.97 0.29
C VAL A 169 -3.49 3.91 -0.46
N SER A 170 -2.37 4.32 -1.04
CA SER A 170 -1.54 3.51 -1.94
C SER A 170 -0.29 2.93 -1.29
N TYR A 171 -0.18 3.01 0.05
CA TYR A 171 0.98 2.53 0.79
C TYR A 171 0.63 2.05 2.20
N ASN A 172 1.49 1.21 2.76
CA ASN A 172 1.39 0.68 4.11
C ASN A 172 2.40 1.37 5.04
N GLY A 173 1.98 1.63 6.28
CA GLY A 173 2.82 2.27 7.30
C GLY A 173 3.06 3.77 7.07
N GLY A 174 3.84 4.39 7.96
CA GLY A 174 4.11 5.82 7.89
C GLY A 174 2.91 6.70 8.25
N ASN A 175 3.05 8.01 8.01
CA ASN A 175 1.98 8.95 8.28
C ASN A 175 0.93 8.91 7.16
N GLY A 176 -0.32 8.58 7.52
CA GLY A 176 -1.44 8.47 6.57
C GLY A 176 -1.49 7.16 5.78
N GLY A 177 -0.55 6.23 6.00
CA GLY A 177 -0.56 4.91 5.38
C GLY A 177 -1.51 3.92 6.06
N ILE A 178 -1.74 2.81 5.40
CA ILE A 178 -2.51 1.68 5.94
C ILE A 178 -1.68 1.00 7.04
N ASP A 179 -2.27 0.70 8.17
CA ASP A 179 -1.64 -0.11 9.23
C ASP A 179 -2.15 -1.56 9.10
N ALA A 180 -1.63 -2.29 8.11
CA ALA A 180 -1.93 -3.70 7.90
C ALA A 180 -0.68 -4.55 8.11
N ARG A 181 -0.89 -5.78 8.57
CA ARG A 181 0.13 -6.80 8.71
C ARG A 181 -0.27 -8.02 7.91
N PRO A 182 0.69 -8.80 7.39
CA PRO A 182 0.37 -10.02 6.70
C PRO A 182 -0.39 -10.99 7.64
N THR A 183 -1.33 -11.72 7.08
CA THR A 183 -1.96 -12.87 7.72
C THR A 183 -1.01 -14.07 7.72
N PRO A 184 -1.19 -15.09 8.57
CA PRO A 184 -0.37 -16.29 8.52
C PRO A 184 -0.34 -16.98 7.16
N GLN A 185 -1.42 -16.88 6.38
CA GLN A 185 -1.47 -17.42 5.02
C GLN A 185 -0.62 -16.59 4.05
N GLU A 186 -0.64 -15.27 4.15
CA GLU A 186 0.19 -14.38 3.33
C GLU A 186 1.68 -14.47 3.70
N GLU A 187 2.00 -14.69 4.99
CA GLU A 187 3.37 -15.00 5.44
C GLU A 187 3.85 -16.34 4.87
N ALA A 188 3.00 -17.37 4.87
CA ALA A 188 3.34 -18.67 4.27
C ALA A 188 3.57 -18.55 2.75
N ALA A 189 2.77 -17.72 2.07
CA ALA A 189 2.90 -17.49 0.64
C ALA A 189 4.25 -16.85 0.25
N GLU A 190 4.91 -16.11 1.16
CA GLU A 190 6.26 -15.55 0.93
C GLU A 190 7.32 -16.65 0.67
N HIS A 191 7.08 -17.86 1.17
CA HIS A 191 7.98 -19.01 1.00
C HIS A 191 7.61 -19.91 -0.18
N ASP A 192 6.52 -19.65 -0.87
CA ASP A 192 6.10 -20.37 -2.06
C ASP A 192 7.04 -20.06 -3.26
N ARG A 193 6.91 -20.87 -4.34
CA ARG A 193 7.60 -20.58 -5.59
C ARG A 193 7.01 -19.33 -6.25
N HIS A 194 7.84 -18.32 -6.51
CA HIS A 194 7.45 -17.10 -7.19
C HIS A 194 8.02 -17.04 -8.60
N ILE A 195 7.24 -16.46 -9.52
CA ILE A 195 7.68 -16.05 -10.85
C ILE A 195 7.62 -14.51 -10.88
N PRO A 196 8.69 -13.82 -11.32
CA PRO A 196 8.68 -12.36 -11.44
C PRO A 196 7.66 -11.92 -12.50
N PRO A 197 7.43 -10.59 -12.65
CA PRO A 197 6.63 -10.05 -13.73
C PRO A 197 7.02 -10.64 -15.08
N VAL A 198 6.04 -10.93 -15.92
CA VAL A 198 6.31 -11.42 -17.28
C VAL A 198 6.73 -10.28 -18.21
N ALA A 199 7.41 -10.59 -19.31
CA ALA A 199 7.94 -9.59 -20.24
C ALA A 199 6.87 -8.56 -20.72
N ALA A 200 5.62 -8.95 -20.84
CA ALA A 200 4.53 -8.04 -21.19
C ALA A 200 4.26 -7.01 -20.08
N GLN A 201 4.39 -7.39 -18.81
CA GLN A 201 4.28 -6.47 -17.67
C GLN A 201 5.47 -5.50 -17.64
N ASP A 202 6.69 -5.99 -17.84
CA ASP A 202 7.89 -5.15 -17.90
C ASP A 202 7.80 -4.12 -19.03
N GLN A 203 7.38 -4.54 -20.22
CA GLN A 203 7.15 -3.64 -21.36
C GLN A 203 6.06 -2.59 -21.06
N HIS A 204 5.01 -2.98 -20.36
CA HIS A 204 3.94 -2.09 -19.93
C HIS A 204 4.46 -1.02 -18.97
N VAL A 205 5.27 -1.39 -17.98
CA VAL A 205 5.92 -0.45 -17.04
C VAL A 205 6.84 0.51 -17.79
N GLN A 206 7.67 0.03 -18.74
CA GLN A 206 8.55 0.87 -19.53
C GLN A 206 7.77 1.84 -20.43
N ALA A 207 6.69 1.40 -21.05
CA ALA A 207 5.82 2.26 -21.83
C ALA A 207 5.15 3.35 -20.96
N ALA A 208 4.72 2.99 -19.74
CA ALA A 208 4.16 3.94 -18.77
C ALA A 208 5.21 4.97 -18.31
N ARG A 209 6.43 4.52 -18.00
CA ARG A 209 7.56 5.40 -17.63
C ARG A 209 7.89 6.42 -18.72
N GLY A 210 7.82 6.01 -19.98
CA GLY A 210 8.10 6.85 -21.15
C GLY A 210 6.98 7.86 -21.47
N ASN A 211 5.80 7.76 -20.85
CA ASN A 211 4.67 8.65 -21.11
C ASN A 211 4.62 9.80 -20.08
N PRO A 212 4.89 11.07 -20.50
CA PRO A 212 4.87 12.23 -19.60
C PRO A 212 3.51 12.47 -18.93
N GLU A 213 2.39 12.13 -19.60
CA GLU A 213 1.03 12.34 -19.08
C GLU A 213 0.71 11.42 -17.90
N LEU A 214 1.46 10.32 -17.73
CA LEU A 214 1.32 9.41 -16.62
C LEU A 214 2.09 9.85 -15.37
N ARG A 215 2.92 10.89 -15.44
CA ARG A 215 3.63 11.44 -14.29
C ARG A 215 2.67 12.13 -13.33
N ALA A 216 2.89 11.92 -12.03
CA ALA A 216 2.03 12.48 -10.99
C ALA A 216 2.06 14.02 -10.98
N SER A 217 3.22 14.62 -11.27
CA SER A 217 3.36 16.07 -11.43
C SER A 217 2.53 16.65 -12.59
N ALA A 218 2.28 15.87 -13.64
CA ALA A 218 1.50 16.27 -14.81
C ALA A 218 0.00 16.00 -14.61
N ASN A 219 -0.38 14.82 -14.13
CA ASN A 219 -1.79 14.40 -14.06
C ASN A 219 -2.46 14.67 -12.70
N HIS A 220 -1.70 15.12 -11.69
CA HIS A 220 -2.21 15.46 -10.36
C HIS A 220 -3.06 14.35 -9.71
N GLY A 221 -2.67 13.09 -9.94
CA GLY A 221 -3.36 11.90 -9.40
C GLY A 221 -4.56 11.44 -10.23
N LYS A 222 -4.81 12.05 -11.39
CA LYS A 222 -5.86 11.65 -12.35
C LYS A 222 -5.25 11.32 -13.71
N PRO A 223 -4.63 10.14 -13.87
CA PRO A 223 -3.99 9.77 -15.12
C PRO A 223 -5.01 9.62 -16.27
N PRO A 224 -4.69 10.12 -17.48
CA PRO A 224 -5.55 9.98 -18.65
C PRO A 224 -5.64 8.52 -19.13
N ILE A 225 -4.66 7.69 -18.76
CA ILE A 225 -4.65 6.25 -19.00
C ILE A 225 -4.57 5.58 -17.63
N ALA A 226 -5.72 5.28 -17.03
CA ALA A 226 -5.77 4.63 -15.73
C ALA A 226 -5.74 3.10 -15.83
N ALA A 227 -6.27 2.55 -16.91
CA ALA A 227 -6.26 1.13 -17.20
C ALA A 227 -6.30 0.85 -18.71
N THR A 228 -5.82 -0.33 -19.11
CA THR A 228 -5.81 -0.80 -20.49
C THR A 228 -6.28 -2.25 -20.59
N GLU A 229 -6.87 -2.62 -21.73
CA GLU A 229 -7.27 -4.01 -21.98
C GLU A 229 -6.07 -4.94 -22.13
N LYS A 230 -4.97 -4.43 -22.72
CA LYS A 230 -3.74 -5.22 -22.93
C LYS A 230 -2.50 -4.43 -22.52
N PRO A 231 -1.44 -5.11 -22.06
CA PRO A 231 -0.20 -4.45 -21.69
C PRO A 231 0.40 -3.65 -22.86
N GLY A 232 0.82 -2.40 -22.57
CA GLY A 232 1.49 -1.52 -23.53
C GLY A 232 0.57 -0.85 -24.56
N GLU A 233 -0.71 -1.19 -24.61
CA GLU A 233 -1.68 -0.54 -25.51
C GLU A 233 -2.26 0.71 -24.83
N PHE A 234 -1.63 1.88 -25.03
CA PHE A 234 -2.02 3.14 -24.43
C PHE A 234 -2.89 4.03 -25.32
N SER A 235 -3.47 3.46 -26.36
CA SER A 235 -4.39 4.13 -27.29
C SER A 235 -5.48 3.19 -27.78
N GLY A 236 -6.61 3.74 -28.22
CA GLY A 236 -7.72 2.96 -28.76
C GLY A 236 -8.83 2.65 -27.75
N HIS A 237 -9.74 1.74 -28.13
CA HIS A 237 -10.98 1.48 -27.37
C HIS A 237 -10.79 0.78 -26.02
N GLY A 238 -9.67 0.11 -25.82
CA GLY A 238 -9.36 -0.62 -24.57
C GLY A 238 -8.75 0.26 -23.48
N VAL A 239 -8.58 1.56 -23.72
CA VAL A 239 -8.00 2.51 -22.77
C VAL A 239 -9.10 3.17 -21.94
N VAL A 240 -8.90 3.18 -20.62
CA VAL A 240 -9.82 3.78 -19.66
C VAL A 240 -9.09 4.90 -18.90
N GLU A 241 -9.69 6.10 -18.89
CA GLU A 241 -9.19 7.23 -18.10
C GLU A 241 -9.61 7.15 -16.63
N ALA A 242 -8.89 7.81 -15.76
CA ALA A 242 -9.33 8.00 -14.38
C ALA A 242 -10.53 8.94 -14.33
N ARG A 243 -11.61 8.51 -13.65
CA ARG A 243 -12.79 9.34 -13.39
C ARG A 243 -12.48 10.45 -12.39
N GLU A 244 -11.74 10.09 -11.34
CA GLU A 244 -11.37 10.98 -10.24
C GLU A 244 -9.94 10.71 -9.80
N ALA A 245 -9.26 11.77 -9.34
CA ALA A 245 -8.02 11.64 -8.59
C ALA A 245 -8.31 11.03 -7.21
N GLY A 246 -7.39 10.24 -6.68
CA GLY A 246 -7.49 9.71 -5.32
C GLY A 246 -7.38 10.83 -4.26
N ALA A 247 -6.41 11.71 -4.42
CA ALA A 247 -6.21 12.96 -3.69
C ALA A 247 -5.27 13.86 -4.49
N PRO A 248 -5.24 15.19 -4.26
CA PRO A 248 -4.30 16.09 -4.91
C PRO A 248 -2.85 15.66 -4.62
N TYR A 249 -2.08 15.42 -5.66
CA TYR A 249 -0.63 15.19 -5.55
C TYR A 249 0.06 16.51 -5.20
N LYS A 250 0.92 16.51 -4.19
CA LYS A 250 1.83 17.60 -3.89
C LYS A 250 3.26 17.12 -4.16
N ALA A 251 3.85 17.65 -5.22
CA ALA A 251 5.25 17.46 -5.48
C ALA A 251 6.08 17.90 -4.26
N ALA A 252 7.14 17.16 -3.94
CA ALA A 252 8.08 17.57 -2.91
C ALA A 252 8.75 18.86 -3.36
N ASP A 253 8.43 19.97 -2.71
CA ASP A 253 9.17 21.21 -2.91
C ASP A 253 10.58 21.05 -2.32
N ASN A 254 11.56 20.89 -3.18
CA ASN A 254 12.97 20.89 -2.84
C ASN A 254 13.48 22.30 -2.45
N ARG A 255 12.63 23.17 -1.90
CA ARG A 255 13.00 24.46 -1.34
C ARG A 255 12.65 24.47 0.14
N GLY A 256 13.71 24.46 0.95
CA GLY A 256 13.56 24.58 2.40
C GLY A 256 12.82 25.85 2.79
N ALA A 257 11.89 25.68 3.63
CA ALA A 257 11.36 26.46 4.74
C ALA A 257 9.85 26.18 4.87
N ALA A 258 9.48 25.66 6.03
CA ALA A 258 8.07 25.44 6.40
C ALA A 258 7.40 26.79 6.65
N GLU A 259 6.40 27.14 5.83
CA GLU A 259 5.36 28.10 6.22
C GLU A 259 4.11 27.35 6.70
N PRO A 260 3.41 27.85 7.73
CA PRO A 260 2.26 27.17 8.29
C PRO A 260 1.07 27.24 7.32
N ARG A 261 0.58 26.08 6.96
CA ARG A 261 -0.48 25.88 6.00
C ARG A 261 -1.86 26.10 6.63
N ALA A 262 -2.66 26.94 5.98
CA ALA A 262 -4.10 27.03 6.24
C ALA A 262 -4.79 25.69 5.92
N GLU A 263 -5.44 25.11 6.92
CA GLU A 263 -6.21 23.88 6.80
C GLU A 263 -7.42 24.09 5.88
N SER A 264 -7.49 23.35 4.78
CA SER A 264 -8.76 23.13 4.10
C SER A 264 -9.65 22.30 5.03
N PRO A 265 -10.96 22.60 5.16
CA PRO A 265 -11.81 21.87 6.08
C PRO A 265 -11.87 20.40 5.69
N ALA A 266 -11.19 19.55 6.47
CA ALA A 266 -11.32 18.13 6.40
C ALA A 266 -12.79 17.75 6.62
N ARG A 267 -13.34 16.83 5.82
CA ARG A 267 -14.63 16.22 6.17
C ARG A 267 -14.50 15.69 7.59
N PRO A 268 -15.44 16.05 8.50
CA PRO A 268 -15.33 15.60 9.87
C PRO A 268 -15.36 14.07 9.92
N ALA A 269 -14.40 13.47 10.64
CA ALA A 269 -14.32 12.04 10.86
C ALA A 269 -15.61 11.54 11.52
N VAL A 270 -16.21 10.49 10.98
CA VAL A 270 -17.45 9.90 11.52
C VAL A 270 -17.10 8.94 12.65
N HIS A 271 -16.09 8.09 12.45
CA HIS A 271 -15.67 7.08 13.41
C HIS A 271 -14.26 7.35 13.97
N PRO A 272 -13.93 6.81 15.16
CA PRO A 272 -12.57 6.94 15.72
C PRO A 272 -11.47 6.38 14.82
N ASN A 273 -11.75 5.37 13.99
CA ASN A 273 -10.79 4.83 13.04
C ASN A 273 -10.53 5.77 11.84
N ASP A 274 -11.42 6.71 11.56
CA ASP A 274 -11.24 7.74 10.53
C ASP A 274 -10.30 8.86 10.99
N LEU A 275 -10.01 8.93 12.31
CA LEU A 275 -9.05 9.89 12.85
C LEU A 275 -7.63 9.45 12.52
N PRO A 276 -6.72 10.40 12.21
CA PRO A 276 -5.32 10.07 12.04
C PRO A 276 -4.78 9.32 13.27
N PRO A 277 -3.80 8.42 13.09
CA PRO A 277 -3.13 7.75 14.19
C PRO A 277 -2.65 8.79 15.22
N ALA A 278 -2.83 8.51 16.50
CA ALA A 278 -2.27 9.38 17.51
C ALA A 278 -0.74 9.30 17.42
N GLU A 279 -0.09 10.41 17.10
CA GLU A 279 1.36 10.47 17.05
C GLU A 279 1.94 10.30 18.47
N ARG A 280 2.93 9.41 18.57
CA ARG A 280 3.72 9.32 19.80
C ARG A 280 4.68 10.52 19.83
N PRO A 281 4.57 11.43 20.84
CA PRO A 281 5.45 12.58 20.88
C PRO A 281 6.93 12.17 20.95
N ALA A 282 7.79 12.92 20.26
CA ALA A 282 9.22 12.68 20.28
C ALA A 282 9.80 12.82 21.71
N PRO A 283 10.82 12.03 22.07
CA PRO A 283 11.51 12.17 23.35
C PRO A 283 12.04 13.60 23.57
N VAL A 284 11.92 14.09 24.78
CA VAL A 284 12.44 15.41 25.18
C VAL A 284 13.86 15.24 25.71
N ASN A 285 14.77 16.11 25.31
CA ASN A 285 16.13 16.17 25.85
C ASN A 285 16.40 17.62 26.31
N THR A 286 16.17 17.90 27.60
CA THR A 286 16.38 19.22 28.22
C THR A 286 17.72 19.31 28.91
N GLY A 287 18.47 18.22 29.04
CA GLY A 287 19.70 18.11 29.80
C GLY A 287 19.47 17.69 31.27
N ASP A 288 18.22 17.59 31.73
CA ASP A 288 17.85 16.97 33.01
C ASP A 288 17.21 15.61 32.80
N ALA A 289 18.02 14.56 32.88
CA ALA A 289 17.59 13.18 32.60
C ALA A 289 16.44 12.71 33.53
N LYS A 290 16.30 13.26 34.75
CA LYS A 290 15.22 12.89 35.67
C LYS A 290 13.91 13.56 35.30
N ALA A 291 13.95 14.84 34.92
CA ALA A 291 12.78 15.58 34.42
C ALA A 291 12.31 15.01 33.08
N ASP A 292 13.22 14.73 32.14
CA ASP A 292 12.96 14.17 30.87
C ASP A 292 12.29 12.78 30.97
N LYS A 293 12.81 11.90 31.83
CA LYS A 293 12.22 10.57 32.08
C LYS A 293 10.82 10.69 32.69
N LYS A 294 10.57 11.60 33.58
CA LYS A 294 9.24 11.81 34.19
C LYS A 294 8.25 12.30 33.14
N TYR A 295 8.66 13.26 32.32
CA TYR A 295 7.83 13.79 31.25
C TYR A 295 7.51 12.75 30.21
N GLN A 296 8.50 11.93 29.76
CA GLN A 296 8.31 10.82 28.83
C GLN A 296 7.30 9.79 29.37
N GLN A 297 7.37 9.44 30.66
CA GLN A 297 6.39 8.55 31.28
C GLN A 297 4.97 9.13 31.27
N GLN A 298 4.82 10.45 31.41
CA GLN A 298 3.51 11.10 31.30
C GLN A 298 3.00 11.08 29.87
N GLN A 299 3.86 11.29 28.88
CA GLN A 299 3.52 11.16 27.46
C GLN A 299 3.05 9.76 27.12
N ASP A 300 3.80 8.73 27.53
CA ASP A 300 3.48 7.35 27.26
C ASP A 300 2.14 6.92 27.90
N LYS A 301 1.87 7.37 29.13
CA LYS A 301 0.60 7.11 29.81
C LYS A 301 -0.57 7.81 29.11
N LEU A 302 -0.39 9.05 28.69
CA LEU A 302 -1.44 9.79 27.97
C LEU A 302 -1.74 9.12 26.62
N TYR A 303 -0.70 8.78 25.86
CA TYR A 303 -0.82 8.09 24.60
C TYR A 303 -1.59 6.76 24.73
N ALA A 304 -1.18 5.92 25.68
CA ALA A 304 -1.86 4.64 25.93
C ALA A 304 -3.33 4.84 26.32
N LYS A 305 -3.64 5.85 27.12
CA LYS A 305 -5.01 6.20 27.49
C LYS A 305 -5.84 6.62 26.28
N GLN A 306 -5.29 7.49 25.43
CA GLN A 306 -5.97 7.97 24.23
C GLN A 306 -6.26 6.83 23.25
N GLN A 307 -5.32 5.90 23.05
CA GLN A 307 -5.52 4.69 22.23
C GLN A 307 -6.66 3.84 22.81
N GLN A 308 -6.68 3.63 24.12
CA GLN A 308 -7.74 2.85 24.74
C GLN A 308 -9.13 3.53 24.62
N GLU A 309 -9.19 4.85 24.73
CA GLU A 309 -10.43 5.61 24.54
C GLU A 309 -10.96 5.51 23.11
N ARG A 310 -10.06 5.59 22.11
CA ARG A 310 -10.39 5.39 20.68
C ARG A 310 -10.96 3.99 20.44
N GLN A 311 -10.29 2.96 20.91
CA GLN A 311 -10.74 1.57 20.74
C GLN A 311 -12.11 1.33 21.40
N LYS A 312 -12.32 1.86 22.61
CA LYS A 312 -13.63 1.71 23.31
C LYS A 312 -14.77 2.41 22.56
N LEU A 313 -14.52 3.60 22.01
CA LEU A 313 -15.52 4.32 21.25
C LEU A 313 -15.83 3.57 19.94
N GLN A 314 -14.81 3.09 19.23
CA GLN A 314 -14.97 2.29 18.02
C GLN A 314 -15.82 1.03 18.29
N GLN A 315 -15.45 0.24 19.29
CA GLN A 315 -16.19 -0.96 19.66
C GLN A 315 -17.67 -0.67 20.00
N LYS A 316 -17.93 0.46 20.66
CA LYS A 316 -19.30 0.89 20.97
C LYS A 316 -20.07 1.22 19.69
N GLN A 317 -19.47 1.96 18.78
CA GLN A 317 -20.08 2.34 17.50
C GLN A 317 -20.34 1.11 16.63
N ASP A 318 -19.40 0.16 16.56
CA ASP A 318 -19.58 -1.11 15.86
C ASP A 318 -20.76 -1.93 16.42
N GLN A 319 -20.91 -1.95 17.74
CA GLN A 319 -22.06 -2.62 18.38
C GLN A 319 -23.39 -1.92 18.07
N GLU A 320 -23.41 -0.58 18.01
CA GLU A 320 -24.59 0.20 17.64
C GLU A 320 -24.99 -0.09 16.20
N HIS A 321 -24.03 -0.18 15.25
CA HIS A 321 -24.27 -0.61 13.86
C HIS A 321 -24.81 -2.02 13.77
N GLN A 322 -24.22 -2.97 14.49
CA GLN A 322 -24.71 -4.37 14.50
C GLN A 322 -26.13 -4.47 15.02
N LYS A 323 -26.49 -3.69 16.03
CA LYS A 323 -27.88 -3.65 16.56
C LYS A 323 -28.84 -3.10 15.51
N LEU A 324 -28.45 -1.99 14.86
CA LEU A 324 -29.28 -1.35 13.84
C LEU A 324 -29.50 -2.27 12.62
N ALA A 325 -28.45 -2.97 12.18
CA ALA A 325 -28.52 -3.94 11.09
C ALA A 325 -29.47 -5.11 11.40
N LYS A 326 -29.46 -5.61 12.65
CA LYS A 326 -30.40 -6.67 13.09
C LYS A 326 -31.87 -6.21 13.12
N GLN A 327 -32.12 -4.92 13.32
CA GLN A 327 -33.45 -4.33 13.38
C GLN A 327 -34.02 -3.95 12.01
N LYS A 328 -33.29 -4.19 10.89
CA LYS A 328 -33.66 -3.78 9.53
C LYS A 328 -34.08 -2.31 9.47
N ALA A 329 -33.29 -1.47 10.11
CA ALA A 329 -33.56 -0.05 10.26
C ALA A 329 -33.66 0.68 8.91
N SER A 330 -34.39 1.80 8.88
CA SER A 330 -34.51 2.65 7.70
C SER A 330 -33.23 3.47 7.45
N ASP A 331 -33.08 3.96 6.22
CA ASP A 331 -31.96 4.83 5.85
C ASP A 331 -31.87 6.08 6.73
N ALA A 332 -33.02 6.65 7.13
CA ALA A 332 -33.09 7.79 8.03
C ALA A 332 -32.51 7.48 9.43
N GLN A 333 -32.77 6.29 9.96
CA GLN A 333 -32.23 5.86 11.25
C GLN A 333 -30.72 5.62 11.15
N THR A 334 -30.23 5.08 10.03
CA THR A 334 -28.80 4.93 9.76
C THR A 334 -28.10 6.28 9.70
N GLN A 335 -28.67 7.25 8.99
CA GLN A 335 -28.10 8.61 8.91
C GLN A 335 -28.07 9.32 10.28
N GLN A 336 -29.09 9.16 11.10
CA GLN A 336 -29.09 9.72 12.46
C GLN A 336 -28.00 9.08 13.34
N LEU A 337 -27.79 7.78 13.20
CA LEU A 337 -26.72 7.09 13.91
C LEU A 337 -25.34 7.59 13.49
N GLU A 338 -25.10 7.76 12.19
CA GLU A 338 -23.85 8.30 11.66
C GLU A 338 -23.57 9.73 12.16
N GLN A 339 -24.57 10.61 12.16
CA GLN A 339 -24.43 11.95 12.72
C GLN A 339 -24.06 11.93 14.21
N LYS A 340 -24.65 11.03 14.97
CA LYS A 340 -24.32 10.83 16.40
C LYS A 340 -22.87 10.34 16.56
N HIS A 341 -22.43 9.39 15.74
CA HIS A 341 -21.06 8.88 15.75
C HIS A 341 -20.04 9.96 15.40
N GLN A 342 -20.34 10.77 14.39
CA GLN A 342 -19.52 11.91 14.01
C GLN A 342 -19.34 12.89 15.18
N GLN A 343 -20.41 13.25 15.88
CA GLN A 343 -20.32 14.14 17.04
C GLN A 343 -19.49 13.53 18.17
N GLN A 344 -19.66 12.24 18.45
CA GLN A 344 -18.88 11.54 19.48
C GLN A 344 -17.39 11.50 19.13
N THR A 345 -17.05 11.26 17.87
CA THR A 345 -15.69 11.22 17.35
C THR A 345 -15.02 12.60 17.42
N GLN A 346 -15.73 13.67 17.05
CA GLN A 346 -15.26 15.04 17.20
C GLN A 346 -15.01 15.43 18.65
N GLN A 347 -15.91 15.07 19.57
CA GLN A 347 -15.72 15.32 21.01
C GLN A 347 -14.50 14.59 21.58
N LEU A 348 -14.26 13.34 21.11
CA LEU A 348 -13.07 12.58 21.47
C LEU A 348 -11.80 13.29 21.00
N GLN A 349 -11.77 13.72 19.74
CA GLN A 349 -10.64 14.42 19.14
C GLN A 349 -10.32 15.73 19.88
N GLN A 350 -11.34 16.56 20.16
CA GLN A 350 -11.16 17.80 20.90
C GLN A 350 -10.60 17.55 22.31
N ARG A 351 -11.10 16.51 23.00
CA ARG A 351 -10.58 16.14 24.33
C ARG A 351 -9.13 15.69 24.27
N HIS A 352 -8.76 14.89 23.29
CA HIS A 352 -7.38 14.44 23.09
C HIS A 352 -6.45 15.60 22.76
N ALA A 353 -6.87 16.54 21.92
CA ALA A 353 -6.11 17.75 21.61
C ALA A 353 -5.87 18.62 22.85
N ALA A 354 -6.90 18.86 23.67
CA ALA A 354 -6.77 19.60 24.91
C ALA A 354 -5.84 18.93 25.92
N GLN A 355 -5.88 17.59 26.03
CA GLN A 355 -4.96 16.83 26.88
C GLN A 355 -3.51 16.94 26.40
N MET A 356 -3.27 16.89 25.09
CA MET A 356 -1.94 17.07 24.51
C MET A 356 -1.41 18.49 24.73
N GLN A 357 -2.23 19.51 24.55
CA GLN A 357 -1.86 20.90 24.83
C GLN A 357 -1.47 21.12 26.31
N SER A 358 -2.26 20.55 27.25
CA SER A 358 -1.94 20.64 28.66
C SER A 358 -0.64 19.94 29.04
N LEU A 359 -0.34 18.82 28.41
CA LEU A 359 0.92 18.09 28.58
C LEU A 359 2.11 18.89 28.00
N GLN A 360 1.93 19.47 26.81
CA GLN A 360 2.96 20.34 26.20
C GLN A 360 3.27 21.57 27.03
N ALA A 361 2.27 22.19 27.66
CA ALA A 361 2.45 23.30 28.56
C ALA A 361 3.24 22.91 29.85
N ALA A 362 3.20 21.65 30.24
CA ALA A 362 3.95 21.08 31.36
C ALA A 362 5.37 20.59 30.97
N ARG A 363 5.83 20.87 29.77
CA ARG A 363 7.16 20.47 29.28
C ARG A 363 8.25 21.14 30.14
N PRO A 364 9.26 20.37 30.61
CA PRO A 364 10.37 20.94 31.38
C PRO A 364 11.18 21.92 30.50
N ALA A 365 11.60 23.02 31.14
CA ALA A 365 12.45 24.00 30.48
C ALA A 365 13.87 23.46 30.28
N PRO A 366 14.59 23.87 29.21
CA PRO A 366 15.97 23.46 29.00
C PRO A 366 16.85 23.93 30.18
N ALA A 367 17.78 23.06 30.58
CA ALA A 367 18.73 23.40 31.64
C ALA A 367 19.57 24.61 31.21
N ARG A 368 19.70 25.60 32.09
CA ARG A 368 20.57 26.76 31.82
C ARG A 368 22.02 26.30 31.73
N PRO A 369 22.77 26.69 30.70
CA PRO A 369 24.19 26.41 30.63
C PRO A 369 24.87 27.05 31.85
N ARG A 370 25.71 26.25 32.53
CA ARG A 370 26.58 26.74 33.65
C ARG A 370 27.77 27.47 33.08
#